data_3bd6f8517bca0b65dd333d3982a53823
#
_entry.id   3bd6f8517bca0b65dd333d3982a53823
#
_cell.length_a   1.000
_cell.length_b   1.000
_cell.length_c   1.000
_cell.angle_alpha   90.00
_cell.angle_beta   90.00
_cell.angle_gamma   90.00
#
_symmetry.space_group_name_H-M   'P 1'
#
loop_
_entity.id
_entity.type
_entity.pdbx_description
1 polymer ?
#
loop_
_entity_poly.entity_id
_entity_poly.type
_entity_poly.pdbx_seq_one_letter_code
_entity_poly.pdbx_strand_id
1 'polypeptide(L)'
;MLERAPGIFEVELHSNQKSIDEIKIFLIPGKDGERSLMVDAGFRSRTCLHVMEEALGKLGITYDRLDIFLTHKHHDHCGLASEYAARGARLFMNPQEDRHCYDCLYYNHSHGSKEDQPEVLRAVGVTEEGTPEVWNMFMEVNRRVNENKGWE
;
A
#
# COMPACT_ATOMS: atom_id res chain seq x y z
N MET A 1 -0.88 8.42 -16.59
CA MET A 1 0.19 9.28 -16.04
C MET A 1 0.07 10.68 -16.64
N LEU A 2 0.11 11.71 -15.80
CA LEU A 2 -0.07 13.12 -16.17
C LEU A 2 1.02 13.96 -15.47
N GLU A 3 1.70 14.84 -16.20
CA GLU A 3 2.61 15.81 -15.59
C GLU A 3 1.81 16.94 -14.96
N ARG A 4 1.89 17.10 -13.63
CA ARG A 4 1.16 18.11 -12.85
C ARG A 4 1.94 19.40 -12.66
N ALA A 5 3.26 19.29 -12.62
CA ALA A 5 4.21 20.39 -12.58
C ALA A 5 5.51 19.94 -13.25
N PRO A 6 6.42 20.84 -13.65
CA PRO A 6 7.67 20.45 -14.30
C PRO A 6 8.44 19.39 -13.49
N GLY A 7 8.52 18.17 -14.03
CA GLY A 7 9.19 17.03 -13.43
C GLY A 7 8.40 16.32 -12.32
N ILE A 8 7.13 16.62 -12.12
CA ILE A 8 6.26 15.92 -11.16
C ILE A 8 5.14 15.23 -11.92
N PHE A 9 5.14 13.92 -11.91
CA PHE A 9 4.19 13.07 -12.64
C PHE A 9 3.24 12.38 -11.67
N GLU A 10 1.95 12.47 -11.95
CA GLU A 10 0.89 11.75 -11.24
C GLU A 10 0.53 10.48 -12.00
N VAL A 11 0.48 9.37 -11.29
CA VAL A 11 -0.05 8.10 -11.77
C VAL A 11 -1.28 7.77 -10.95
N GLU A 12 -2.41 7.62 -11.62
CA GLU A 12 -3.66 7.22 -11.00
C GLU A 12 -3.77 5.70 -11.03
N LEU A 13 -4.01 5.09 -9.88
CA LEU A 13 -4.22 3.67 -9.71
C LEU A 13 -5.63 3.41 -9.24
N HIS A 14 -6.29 2.44 -9.86
CA HIS A 14 -7.65 2.04 -9.50
C HIS A 14 -7.63 0.72 -8.74
N SER A 15 -8.48 0.66 -7.73
CA SER A 15 -8.72 -0.56 -6.96
C SER A 15 -10.02 -1.23 -7.39
N ASN A 16 -10.06 -2.55 -7.33
CA ASN A 16 -11.29 -3.32 -7.45
C ASN A 16 -12.09 -3.35 -6.12
N GLN A 17 -11.65 -2.64 -5.10
CA GLN A 17 -12.31 -2.57 -3.80
C GLN A 17 -13.37 -1.48 -3.79
N LYS A 18 -14.57 -1.81 -3.30
CA LYS A 18 -15.73 -0.89 -3.28
C LYS A 18 -15.57 0.34 -2.38
N SER A 19 -14.57 0.35 -1.49
CA SER A 19 -14.39 1.41 -0.48
C SER A 19 -13.40 2.50 -0.88
N ILE A 20 -12.47 2.20 -1.78
CA ILE A 20 -11.46 3.15 -2.27
C ILE A 20 -11.31 2.90 -3.76
N ASP A 21 -11.82 3.82 -4.58
CA ASP A 21 -11.84 3.64 -6.03
C ASP A 21 -10.51 3.96 -6.68
N GLU A 22 -9.79 4.97 -6.18
CA GLU A 22 -8.54 5.45 -6.77
C GLU A 22 -7.53 5.94 -5.72
N ILE A 23 -6.26 5.85 -6.05
CA ILE A 23 -5.16 6.51 -5.35
C ILE A 23 -4.21 7.15 -6.37
N LYS A 24 -3.56 8.23 -5.98
CA LYS A 24 -2.60 8.96 -6.79
C LYS A 24 -1.19 8.78 -6.25
N ILE A 25 -0.32 8.27 -7.10
CA ILE A 25 1.10 8.11 -6.83
C ILE A 25 1.86 9.20 -7.57
N PHE A 26 2.84 9.81 -6.92
CA PHE A 26 3.66 10.82 -7.56
C PHE A 26 5.06 10.30 -7.86
N LEU A 27 5.54 10.55 -9.06
CA LEU A 27 6.88 10.22 -9.52
C LEU A 27 7.64 11.51 -9.83
N ILE A 28 8.86 11.59 -9.32
CA ILE A 28 9.79 12.69 -9.54
C ILE A 28 11.10 12.09 -10.05
N PRO A 29 11.34 12.09 -11.37
CA PRO A 29 12.58 11.58 -11.94
C PRO A 29 13.78 12.34 -11.42
N GLY A 30 14.83 11.61 -11.03
CA GLY A 30 16.11 12.19 -10.66
C GLY A 30 16.79 12.82 -11.88
N LYS A 31 17.53 13.91 -11.67
CA LYS A 31 18.32 14.59 -12.69
C LYS A 31 19.81 14.32 -12.46
N ASP A 32 20.58 14.40 -13.53
CA ASP A 32 22.06 14.37 -13.49
C ASP A 32 22.67 13.24 -12.63
N GLY A 33 22.04 12.05 -12.67
CA GLY A 33 22.48 10.89 -11.90
C GLY A 33 21.96 10.83 -10.46
N GLU A 34 21.07 11.74 -10.07
CA GLU A 34 20.33 11.63 -8.79
C GLU A 34 19.34 10.46 -8.81
N ARG A 35 18.90 10.04 -7.64
CA ARG A 35 17.87 9.03 -7.49
C ARG A 35 16.49 9.65 -7.72
N SER A 36 15.60 8.89 -8.34
CA SER A 36 14.20 9.29 -8.49
C SER A 36 13.44 9.10 -7.17
N LEU A 37 12.40 9.88 -6.97
CA LEU A 37 11.52 9.77 -5.81
C LEU A 37 10.12 9.33 -6.27
N MET A 38 9.54 8.41 -5.53
CA MET A 38 8.14 8.03 -5.60
C MET A 38 7.48 8.34 -4.25
N VAL A 39 6.29 8.93 -4.27
CA VAL A 39 5.48 9.16 -3.08
C VAL A 39 4.34 8.16 -3.09
N ASP A 40 4.31 7.33 -2.05
CA ASP A 40 3.47 6.15 -1.87
C ASP A 40 3.71 5.03 -2.90
N ALA A 41 3.18 3.83 -2.63
CA ALA A 41 3.46 2.64 -3.40
C ALA A 41 2.22 2.02 -4.08
N GLY A 42 1.02 2.46 -3.70
CA GLY A 42 -0.23 1.96 -4.26
C GLY A 42 -0.72 0.63 -3.69
N PHE A 43 -1.82 0.15 -4.22
CA PHE A 43 -2.46 -1.10 -3.83
C PHE A 43 -1.61 -2.32 -4.22
N ARG A 44 -1.67 -3.36 -3.39
CA ARG A 44 -1.07 -4.66 -3.72
C ARG A 44 -1.95 -5.41 -4.72
N SER A 45 -1.87 -5.04 -5.97
CA SER A 45 -2.52 -5.77 -7.06
C SER A 45 -1.62 -5.85 -8.30
N ARG A 46 -1.84 -6.88 -9.13
CA ARG A 46 -1.08 -7.06 -10.38
C ARG A 46 -1.36 -5.92 -11.36
N THR A 47 -2.59 -5.45 -11.42
CA THR A 47 -2.98 -4.33 -12.27
C THR A 47 -2.24 -3.05 -11.87
N CYS A 48 -2.21 -2.72 -10.57
CA CYS A 48 -1.49 -1.56 -10.08
C CYS A 48 0.02 -1.68 -10.31
N LEU A 49 0.60 -2.87 -10.07
CA LEU A 49 2.01 -3.10 -10.37
C LEU A 49 2.32 -2.87 -11.85
N HIS A 50 1.51 -3.42 -12.76
CA HIS A 50 1.70 -3.25 -14.20
C HIS A 50 1.63 -1.78 -14.63
N VAL A 51 0.64 -1.03 -14.13
CA VAL A 51 0.51 0.42 -14.41
C VAL A 51 1.74 1.18 -13.92
N MET A 52 2.26 0.83 -12.74
CA MET A 52 3.46 1.46 -12.20
C MET A 52 4.72 1.09 -12.98
N GLU A 53 4.88 -0.17 -13.39
CA GLU A 53 6.00 -0.61 -14.23
C GLU A 53 6.03 0.16 -15.57
N GLU A 54 4.86 0.34 -16.20
CA GLU A 54 4.77 1.16 -17.43
C GLU A 54 5.13 2.63 -17.16
N ALA A 55 4.68 3.21 -16.05
CA ALA A 55 4.97 4.60 -15.69
C ALA A 55 6.46 4.81 -15.41
N LEU A 56 7.07 3.93 -14.63
CA LEU A 56 8.51 3.94 -14.35
C LEU A 56 9.32 3.76 -15.64
N GLY A 57 8.93 2.82 -16.50
CA GLY A 57 9.59 2.59 -17.80
C GLY A 57 9.52 3.80 -18.74
N LYS A 58 8.37 4.48 -18.81
CA LYS A 58 8.21 5.72 -19.60
C LYS A 58 9.11 6.86 -19.14
N LEU A 59 9.43 6.90 -17.85
CA LEU A 59 10.31 7.92 -17.23
C LEU A 59 11.77 7.46 -17.14
N GLY A 60 12.10 6.23 -17.58
CA GLY A 60 13.45 5.67 -17.49
C GLY A 60 13.90 5.42 -16.04
N ILE A 61 12.97 5.25 -15.10
CA ILE A 61 13.26 5.03 -13.68
C ILE A 61 13.46 3.53 -13.44
N THR A 62 14.61 3.16 -12.87
CA THR A 62 14.91 1.79 -12.44
C THR A 62 14.77 1.65 -10.93
N TYR A 63 14.44 0.45 -10.44
CA TYR A 63 14.19 0.23 -9.01
C TYR A 63 15.43 0.47 -8.15
N ASP A 64 16.60 0.10 -8.60
CA ASP A 64 17.87 0.34 -7.90
C ASP A 64 18.24 1.83 -7.76
N ARG A 65 17.58 2.70 -8.54
CA ARG A 65 17.70 4.16 -8.52
C ARG A 65 16.45 4.87 -8.01
N LEU A 66 15.54 4.13 -7.36
CA LEU A 66 14.27 4.65 -6.85
C LEU A 66 14.27 4.72 -5.33
N ASP A 67 13.91 5.87 -4.81
CA ASP A 67 13.56 6.11 -3.41
C ASP A 67 12.04 6.23 -3.30
N ILE A 68 11.46 5.58 -2.32
CA ILE A 68 10.00 5.59 -2.09
C ILE A 68 9.74 6.17 -0.71
N PHE A 69 9.04 7.28 -0.66
CA PHE A 69 8.55 7.87 0.57
C PHE A 69 7.10 7.43 0.80
N LEU A 70 6.88 6.64 1.83
CA LEU A 70 5.56 6.19 2.26
C LEU A 70 5.00 7.22 3.24
N THR A 71 3.87 7.83 2.88
CA THR A 71 3.23 8.87 3.70
C THR A 71 2.67 8.29 4.99
N HIS A 72 2.07 7.09 4.91
CA HIS A 72 1.55 6.35 6.05
C HIS A 72 1.32 4.86 5.72
N LYS A 73 0.92 4.07 6.72
CA LYS A 73 0.87 2.60 6.68
C LYS A 73 -0.34 1.97 5.97
N HIS A 74 -1.32 2.73 5.51
CA HIS A 74 -2.50 2.14 4.89
C HIS A 74 -2.14 1.35 3.63
N HIS A 75 -2.87 0.26 3.38
CA HIS A 75 -2.55 -0.71 2.34
C HIS A 75 -2.62 -0.15 0.91
N ASP A 76 -3.38 0.89 0.68
CA ASP A 76 -3.47 1.63 -0.56
C ASP A 76 -2.24 2.52 -0.82
N HIS A 77 -1.51 2.87 0.23
CA HIS A 77 -0.28 3.66 0.17
C HIS A 77 0.99 2.80 0.21
N CYS A 78 1.01 1.70 0.96
CA CYS A 78 2.21 0.88 1.13
C CYS A 78 2.12 -0.52 0.48
N GLY A 79 1.02 -0.86 -0.17
CA GLY A 79 0.73 -2.22 -0.61
C GLY A 79 1.77 -2.87 -1.52
N LEU A 80 2.36 -2.13 -2.46
CA LEU A 80 3.42 -2.60 -3.34
C LEU A 80 4.84 -2.33 -2.84
N ALA A 81 5.00 -1.70 -1.67
CA ALA A 81 6.31 -1.27 -1.18
C ALA A 81 7.33 -2.43 -1.07
N SER A 82 6.90 -3.58 -0.54
CA SER A 82 7.75 -4.77 -0.43
C SER A 82 8.19 -5.33 -1.78
N GLU A 83 7.34 -5.24 -2.80
CA GLU A 83 7.64 -5.67 -4.17
C GLU A 83 8.72 -4.80 -4.80
N TYR A 84 8.63 -3.47 -4.61
CA TYR A 84 9.62 -2.54 -5.10
C TYR A 84 10.96 -2.66 -4.34
N ALA A 85 10.90 -2.86 -3.02
CA ALA A 85 12.09 -3.10 -2.20
C ALA A 85 12.83 -4.37 -2.63
N ALA A 86 12.12 -5.46 -2.91
CA ALA A 86 12.70 -6.71 -3.41
C ALA A 86 13.42 -6.53 -4.77
N ARG A 87 13.08 -5.49 -5.52
CA ARG A 87 13.70 -5.12 -6.80
C ARG A 87 14.82 -4.07 -6.66
N GLY A 88 15.12 -3.61 -5.44
CA GLY A 88 16.25 -2.72 -5.15
C GLY A 88 15.87 -1.27 -4.80
N ALA A 89 14.58 -0.92 -4.75
CA ALA A 89 14.15 0.39 -4.28
C ALA A 89 14.40 0.56 -2.78
N ARG A 90 14.72 1.80 -2.35
CA ARG A 90 14.85 2.14 -0.94
C ARG A 90 13.54 2.70 -0.42
N LEU A 91 13.14 2.28 0.78
CA LEU A 91 11.92 2.73 1.43
C LEU A 91 12.23 3.70 2.56
N PHE A 92 11.43 4.75 2.64
CA PHE A 92 11.48 5.76 3.71
C PHE A 92 10.08 5.97 4.26
N MET A 93 9.97 6.00 5.58
CA MET A 93 8.72 6.24 6.30
C MET A 93 8.99 6.92 7.64
N ASN A 94 7.99 7.63 8.16
CA ASN A 94 8.06 8.14 9.52
C ASN A 94 8.18 6.99 10.52
N PRO A 95 9.15 7.03 11.47
CA PRO A 95 9.33 5.97 12.46
C PRO A 95 8.09 5.69 13.34
N GLN A 96 7.19 6.64 13.49
CA GLN A 96 5.92 6.43 14.20
C GLN A 96 4.95 5.56 13.42
N GLU A 97 4.97 5.64 12.08
CA GLU A 97 4.21 4.78 11.18
C GLU A 97 4.86 3.40 11.05
N ASP A 98 6.20 3.33 11.04
CA ASP A 98 7.00 2.13 10.83
C ASP A 98 6.69 1.02 11.84
N ARG A 99 6.44 1.34 13.11
CA ARG A 99 6.07 0.34 14.12
C ARG A 99 4.86 -0.51 13.72
N HIS A 100 4.02 0.01 12.84
CA HIS A 100 2.83 -0.65 12.33
C HIS A 100 3.00 -1.09 10.86
N CYS A 101 3.98 -0.54 10.15
CA CYS A 101 4.20 -0.83 8.74
C CYS A 101 5.02 -2.10 8.51
N TYR A 102 5.73 -2.58 9.53
CA TYR A 102 6.38 -3.88 9.44
C TYR A 102 5.41 -4.97 9.02
N ASP A 103 4.16 -4.85 9.48
CA ASP A 103 3.06 -5.73 9.10
C ASP A 103 2.56 -5.52 7.66
N CYS A 104 2.65 -4.30 7.12
CA CYS A 104 2.29 -4.00 5.74
C CYS A 104 3.35 -4.44 4.73
N LEU A 105 4.63 -4.33 5.08
CA LEU A 105 5.75 -4.76 4.23
C LEU A 105 5.84 -6.28 4.15
N TYR A 106 5.48 -6.95 5.24
CA TYR A 106 5.42 -8.40 5.37
C TYR A 106 3.99 -8.85 5.59
N TYR A 107 3.14 -8.61 4.66
CA TYR A 107 1.67 -8.82 4.66
C TYR A 107 1.17 -10.18 5.20
N ASN A 108 2.04 -11.01 5.74
CA ASN A 108 1.70 -12.27 6.38
C ASN A 108 1.42 -12.16 7.88
N HIS A 109 1.71 -11.02 8.50
CA HIS A 109 1.39 -10.77 9.90
C HIS A 109 0.34 -9.66 9.95
N SER A 110 -0.88 -10.07 9.64
CA SER A 110 -2.09 -9.31 9.92
C SER A 110 -1.99 -8.63 11.30
N HIS A 111 -2.47 -7.45 11.38
CA HIS A 111 -2.82 -6.68 12.54
C HIS A 111 -3.33 -7.57 13.69
N GLY A 112 -2.49 -7.89 14.64
CA GLY A 112 -2.80 -8.83 15.69
C GLY A 112 -3.01 -10.26 15.17
N SER A 113 -2.78 -11.25 15.99
CA SER A 113 -3.17 -12.62 15.66
C SER A 113 -4.68 -12.67 15.37
N LYS A 114 -5.15 -13.68 14.62
CA LYS A 114 -6.60 -13.92 14.45
C LYS A 114 -7.35 -13.95 15.79
N GLU A 115 -6.63 -14.16 16.86
CA GLU A 115 -7.09 -14.23 18.25
C GLU A 115 -7.27 -12.84 18.86
N ASP A 116 -6.47 -11.82 18.46
CA ASP A 116 -6.49 -10.47 19.06
C ASP A 116 -7.55 -9.55 18.45
N GLN A 117 -7.97 -9.79 17.21
CA GLN A 117 -8.95 -8.94 16.52
C GLN A 117 -10.32 -8.90 17.20
N PRO A 118 -10.89 -10.01 17.68
CA PRO A 118 -12.11 -9.99 18.47
C PRO A 118 -12.00 -9.17 19.75
N GLU A 119 -10.83 -9.16 20.40
CA GLU A 119 -10.61 -8.36 21.62
C GLU A 119 -10.57 -6.86 21.34
N VAL A 120 -9.92 -6.45 20.24
CA VAL A 120 -9.88 -5.04 19.82
C VAL A 120 -11.28 -4.54 19.50
N LEU A 121 -12.08 -5.33 18.79
CA LEU A 121 -13.47 -4.98 18.48
C LEU A 121 -14.32 -4.84 19.76
N ARG A 122 -14.19 -5.77 20.69
CA ARG A 122 -14.88 -5.70 21.99
C ARG A 122 -14.47 -4.49 22.82
N ALA A 123 -13.18 -4.12 22.79
CA ALA A 123 -12.67 -2.96 23.52
C ALA A 123 -13.27 -1.63 23.04
N VAL A 124 -13.71 -1.56 21.75
CA VAL A 124 -14.43 -0.40 21.20
C VAL A 124 -15.93 -0.58 21.17
N GLY A 125 -16.46 -1.60 21.84
CA GLY A 125 -17.90 -1.84 21.98
C GLY A 125 -18.56 -2.58 20.81
N VAL A 126 -17.77 -3.11 19.89
CA VAL A 126 -18.28 -3.94 18.78
C VAL A 126 -18.28 -5.40 19.21
N THR A 127 -19.44 -6.00 19.33
CA THR A 127 -19.61 -7.41 19.74
C THR A 127 -20.51 -8.16 18.76
N GLU A 128 -20.38 -9.49 18.74
CA GLU A 128 -21.22 -10.35 17.90
C GLU A 128 -22.70 -10.24 18.25
N GLU A 129 -23.03 -10.05 19.55
CA GLU A 129 -24.40 -9.98 20.04
C GLU A 129 -24.98 -8.56 19.96
N GLY A 130 -24.16 -7.53 20.29
CA GLY A 130 -24.60 -6.14 20.36
C GLY A 130 -24.58 -5.40 19.02
N THR A 131 -23.67 -5.78 18.12
CA THR A 131 -23.48 -5.15 16.80
C THR A 131 -23.15 -6.18 15.72
N PRO A 132 -24.05 -7.17 15.48
CA PRO A 132 -23.75 -8.32 14.62
C PRO A 132 -23.41 -7.94 13.18
N GLU A 133 -24.01 -6.89 12.63
CA GLU A 133 -23.72 -6.46 11.26
C GLU A 133 -22.28 -5.93 11.13
N VAL A 134 -21.85 -5.09 12.08
CA VAL A 134 -20.50 -4.54 12.11
C VAL A 134 -19.48 -5.63 12.40
N TRP A 135 -19.75 -6.50 13.36
CA TRP A 135 -18.93 -7.66 13.68
C TRP A 135 -18.71 -8.56 12.47
N ASN A 136 -19.77 -8.97 11.80
CA ASN A 136 -19.71 -9.83 10.63
C ASN A 136 -18.98 -9.17 9.46
N MET A 137 -19.16 -7.85 9.26
CA MET A 137 -18.44 -7.10 8.25
C MET A 137 -16.93 -7.16 8.50
N PHE A 138 -16.47 -6.90 9.73
CA PHE A 138 -15.07 -6.99 10.09
C PHE A 138 -14.51 -8.40 9.96
N MET A 139 -15.23 -9.41 10.42
CA MET A 139 -14.81 -10.80 10.33
C MET A 139 -14.72 -11.27 8.88
N GLU A 140 -15.60 -10.81 8.00
CA GLU A 140 -15.56 -11.12 6.57
C GLU A 140 -14.40 -10.42 5.86
N VAL A 141 -14.14 -9.14 6.16
CA VAL A 141 -12.95 -8.43 5.64
C VAL A 141 -11.69 -9.16 6.04
N ASN A 142 -11.55 -9.53 7.32
CA ASN A 142 -10.40 -10.28 7.81
C ASN A 142 -10.26 -11.66 7.16
N ARG A 143 -11.37 -12.35 6.92
CA ARG A 143 -11.37 -13.63 6.21
C ARG A 143 -10.81 -13.46 4.80
N ARG A 144 -11.31 -12.48 4.05
CA ARG A 144 -10.85 -12.18 2.67
C ARG A 144 -9.37 -11.80 2.61
N VAL A 145 -8.94 -10.92 3.52
CA VAL A 145 -7.52 -10.53 3.62
C VAL A 145 -6.63 -11.73 3.92
N ASN A 146 -7.08 -12.67 4.77
CA ASN A 146 -6.31 -13.87 5.12
C ASN A 146 -6.35 -14.96 4.05
N GLU A 147 -7.44 -15.05 3.26
CA GLU A 147 -7.58 -16.02 2.18
C GLU A 147 -6.87 -15.56 0.90
N ASN A 148 -6.89 -14.27 0.61
CA ASN A 148 -6.16 -13.66 -0.51
C ASN A 148 -4.68 -13.43 -0.19
N LYS A 149 -3.97 -14.49 0.18
CA LYS A 149 -2.50 -14.49 0.35
C LYS A 149 -1.75 -14.39 -0.99
N GLY A 150 -2.45 -14.12 -2.06
CA GLY A 150 -1.93 -13.93 -3.39
C GLY A 150 -2.31 -12.57 -3.96
N TRP A 151 -1.69 -12.25 -5.05
CA TRP A 151 -2.08 -11.16 -5.93
C TRP A 151 -3.52 -11.33 -6.40
N GLU A 152 -4.34 -10.29 -6.31
CA GLU A 152 -5.64 -10.26 -6.99
C GLU A 152 -5.49 -10.30 -8.52
#